data_f7b3489e5a1d23daa73f0301cd6b0f2e
#
_entry.id   f7b3489e5a1d23daa73f0301cd6b0f2e
#
_cell.length_a   1.000
_cell.length_b   1.000
_cell.length_c   1.000
_cell.angle_alpha   90.00
_cell.angle_beta   90.00
_cell.angle_gamma   90.00
#
_symmetry.space_group_name_H-M   'P 1'
#
loop_
_entity.id
_entity.type
_entity.pdbx_description
1 polymer ?
#
loop_
_entity_poly.entity_id
_entity_poly.type
_entity_poly.pdbx_seq_one_letter_code
_entity_poly.pdbx_strand_id
1 'polypeptide(L)'
;MKGMNRELLTKMKAAGCQRIQFGVEQGTEEGLLVLRKDVTVAEIHNAFSLCREVGINTVAYFMIGTPVERRREDVMQTIQYAIDLDPDFVMFNILTPFPGTRIFDQGMESGVLDIEPWKSFMANPDEGFKAQVWEEHFTGAELREMLDTAYKRFYWRPKFVVRNLTQIRNPLDFMRKAKAGVRLLTG
;
A
#
# COMPACT_ATOMS: atom_id res chain seq x y z
N MET A 1 12.64 -7.45 2.37
CA MET A 1 12.44 -8.60 1.52
C MET A 1 13.76 -9.25 1.15
N LYS A 2 14.82 -8.49 0.86
CA LYS A 2 16.17 -9.05 0.78
C LYS A 2 16.56 -9.78 2.06
N GLY A 3 17.24 -10.92 1.92
CA GLY A 3 17.73 -11.72 3.06
C GLY A 3 16.67 -12.51 3.83
N MET A 4 15.40 -12.42 3.46
CA MET A 4 14.36 -13.24 4.09
C MET A 4 14.49 -14.70 3.65
N ASN A 5 14.55 -15.59 4.63
CA ASN A 5 14.60 -17.02 4.40
C ASN A 5 13.74 -17.77 5.43
N ARG A 6 13.46 -19.04 5.16
CA ARG A 6 12.60 -19.87 6.01
C ARG A 6 13.12 -19.97 7.45
N GLU A 7 14.42 -20.11 7.64
CA GLU A 7 15.02 -20.25 8.97
C GLU A 7 14.76 -19.01 9.84
N LEU A 8 15.03 -17.82 9.29
CA LEU A 8 14.75 -16.54 9.97
C LEU A 8 13.30 -16.42 10.35
N LEU A 9 12.38 -16.65 9.39
CA LEU A 9 10.95 -16.55 9.63
C LEU A 9 10.45 -17.57 10.66
N THR A 10 10.98 -18.77 10.65
CA THR A 10 10.66 -19.79 11.65
C THR A 10 11.08 -19.34 13.05
N LYS A 11 12.28 -18.77 13.20
CA LYS A 11 12.75 -18.19 14.47
C LYS A 11 11.87 -17.02 14.93
N MET A 12 11.53 -16.13 14.01
CA MET A 12 10.61 -15.02 14.30
C MET A 12 9.24 -15.52 14.76
N LYS A 13 8.69 -16.53 14.10
CA LYS A 13 7.40 -17.14 14.48
C LYS A 13 7.47 -17.77 15.88
N ALA A 14 8.53 -18.52 16.18
CA ALA A 14 8.76 -19.13 17.48
C ALA A 14 8.92 -18.07 18.59
N ALA A 15 9.50 -16.92 18.27
CA ALA A 15 9.61 -15.77 19.17
C ALA A 15 8.31 -14.97 19.34
N GLY A 16 7.19 -15.40 18.71
CA GLY A 16 5.87 -14.77 18.87
C GLY A 16 5.50 -13.78 17.76
N CYS A 17 6.29 -13.65 16.68
CA CYS A 17 5.94 -12.79 15.55
C CYS A 17 4.63 -13.28 14.89
N GLN A 18 3.59 -12.44 14.93
CA GLN A 18 2.28 -12.75 14.36
C GLN A 18 2.08 -12.12 12.98
N ARG A 19 2.76 -11.01 12.68
CA ARG A 19 2.55 -10.24 11.45
C ARG A 19 3.82 -9.50 11.05
N ILE A 20 4.06 -9.46 9.75
CA ILE A 20 5.10 -8.62 9.13
C ILE A 20 4.44 -7.66 8.15
N GLN A 21 4.90 -6.41 8.16
CA GLN A 21 4.43 -5.36 7.27
C GLN A 21 5.52 -5.06 6.24
N PHE A 22 5.17 -5.09 4.97
CA PHE A 22 6.08 -4.88 3.86
C PHE A 22 5.71 -3.64 3.06
N GLY A 23 6.63 -2.69 2.92
CA GLY A 23 6.51 -1.63 1.94
C GLY A 23 6.84 -2.18 0.56
N VAL A 24 5.86 -2.69 -0.14
CA VAL A 24 5.98 -3.18 -1.53
C VAL A 24 6.07 -2.01 -2.50
N GLU A 25 5.23 -1.02 -2.31
CA GLU A 25 5.09 0.27 -2.97
C GLU A 25 4.57 0.17 -4.40
N GLN A 26 5.17 -0.68 -5.26
CA GLN A 26 4.80 -0.80 -6.67
C GLN A 26 4.80 -2.26 -7.14
N GLY A 27 4.02 -2.53 -8.20
CA GLY A 27 3.88 -3.87 -8.78
C GLY A 27 4.79 -4.17 -9.98
N THR A 28 5.65 -3.23 -10.37
CA THR A 28 6.53 -3.35 -11.54
C THR A 28 7.97 -3.08 -11.19
N GLU A 29 8.91 -3.70 -11.91
CA GLU A 29 10.36 -3.45 -11.72
C GLU A 29 10.70 -1.97 -12.00
N GLU A 30 10.06 -1.35 -13.00
CA GLU A 30 10.24 0.08 -13.31
C GLU A 30 9.79 0.95 -12.14
N GLY A 31 8.62 0.70 -11.56
CA GLY A 31 8.11 1.44 -10.42
C GLY A 31 8.99 1.27 -9.18
N LEU A 32 9.45 0.05 -8.92
CA LEU A 32 10.39 -0.21 -7.83
C LEU A 32 11.71 0.55 -8.02
N LEU A 33 12.22 0.61 -9.24
CA LEU A 33 13.46 1.34 -9.58
C LEU A 33 13.29 2.86 -9.37
N VAL A 34 12.21 3.46 -9.86
CA VAL A 34 11.92 4.89 -9.71
C VAL A 34 11.78 5.27 -8.24
N LEU A 35 11.10 4.44 -7.44
CA LEU A 35 10.96 4.62 -6.00
C LEU A 35 12.19 4.16 -5.21
N ARG A 36 13.26 3.74 -5.91
CA ARG A 36 14.54 3.27 -5.33
C ARG A 36 14.35 2.17 -4.28
N LYS A 37 13.43 1.28 -4.54
CA LYS A 37 13.26 0.07 -3.73
C LYS A 37 14.32 -0.94 -4.19
N ASP A 38 15.33 -1.15 -3.40
CA ASP A 38 16.39 -2.13 -3.65
C ASP A 38 15.86 -3.57 -3.43
N VAL A 39 14.83 -3.95 -4.20
CA VAL A 39 14.15 -5.24 -4.17
C VAL A 39 13.51 -5.50 -5.53
N THR A 40 13.48 -6.74 -5.96
CA THR A 40 12.83 -7.19 -7.19
C THR A 40 11.42 -7.73 -6.91
N VAL A 41 10.59 -7.77 -7.95
CA VAL A 41 9.25 -8.41 -7.90
C VAL A 41 9.37 -9.86 -7.44
N ALA A 42 10.38 -10.60 -7.92
CA ALA A 42 10.62 -11.99 -7.51
C ALA A 42 10.96 -12.13 -6.01
N GLU A 43 11.78 -11.24 -5.47
CA GLU A 43 12.11 -11.22 -4.03
C GLU A 43 10.89 -10.86 -3.17
N ILE A 44 9.99 -10.01 -3.66
CA ILE A 44 8.71 -9.71 -3.01
C ILE A 44 7.86 -10.98 -2.93
N HIS A 45 7.61 -11.64 -4.07
CA HIS A 45 6.83 -12.87 -4.11
C HIS A 45 7.39 -13.96 -3.20
N ASN A 46 8.71 -14.15 -3.22
CA ASN A 46 9.38 -15.13 -2.36
C ASN A 46 9.15 -14.81 -0.87
N ALA A 47 9.29 -13.54 -0.45
CA ALA A 47 9.07 -13.13 0.93
C ALA A 47 7.65 -13.44 1.42
N PHE A 48 6.63 -13.12 0.60
CA PHE A 48 5.23 -13.40 0.92
C PHE A 48 4.91 -14.90 0.94
N SER A 49 5.49 -15.68 0.00
CA SER A 49 5.36 -17.13 0.00
C SER A 49 5.93 -17.76 1.27
N LEU A 50 7.14 -17.39 1.65
CA LEU A 50 7.79 -17.87 2.86
C LEU A 50 7.01 -17.52 4.14
N CYS A 51 6.47 -16.29 4.23
CA CYS A 51 5.62 -15.89 5.36
C CYS A 51 4.38 -16.77 5.46
N ARG A 52 3.74 -17.06 4.32
CA ARG A 52 2.55 -17.93 4.25
C ARG A 52 2.88 -19.36 4.69
N GLU A 53 3.99 -19.91 4.26
CA GLU A 53 4.44 -21.25 4.62
C GLU A 53 4.75 -21.41 6.11
N VAL A 54 5.30 -20.36 6.74
CA VAL A 54 5.61 -20.33 8.18
C VAL A 54 4.40 -19.93 9.03
N GLY A 55 3.32 -19.44 8.42
CA GLY A 55 2.10 -19.00 9.11
C GLY A 55 2.25 -17.63 9.79
N ILE A 56 3.04 -16.73 9.23
CA ILE A 56 3.12 -15.32 9.64
C ILE A 56 2.22 -14.50 8.72
N ASN A 57 1.27 -13.75 9.30
CA ASN A 57 0.40 -12.88 8.54
C ASN A 57 1.19 -11.73 7.89
N THR A 58 0.72 -11.27 6.74
CA THR A 58 1.40 -10.21 5.98
C THR A 58 0.48 -9.00 5.77
N VAL A 59 1.08 -7.81 5.82
CA VAL A 59 0.46 -6.58 5.31
C VAL A 59 1.35 -6.05 4.20
N ALA A 60 0.77 -5.73 3.06
CA ALA A 60 1.45 -5.08 1.95
C ALA A 60 1.02 -3.62 1.85
N TYR A 61 1.98 -2.71 1.80
CA TYR A 61 1.75 -1.30 1.52
C TYR A 61 2.06 -1.02 0.06
N PHE A 62 1.13 -0.34 -0.61
CA PHE A 62 1.27 0.10 -1.99
C PHE A 62 1.04 1.60 -2.11
N MET A 63 1.72 2.22 -3.04
CA MET A 63 1.48 3.59 -3.47
C MET A 63 0.87 3.60 -4.87
N ILE A 64 -0.11 4.47 -5.10
CA ILE A 64 -0.71 4.76 -6.41
C ILE A 64 -0.52 6.23 -6.74
N GLY A 65 -0.61 6.60 -8.03
CA GLY A 65 -0.33 7.94 -8.50
C GLY A 65 1.17 8.25 -8.48
N THR A 66 2.01 7.25 -8.72
CA THR A 66 3.47 7.42 -8.83
C THR A 66 3.86 7.94 -10.23
N PRO A 67 5.04 8.54 -10.42
CA PRO A 67 5.48 9.09 -11.71
C PRO A 67 5.52 8.07 -12.87
N VAL A 68 5.56 6.77 -12.57
CA VAL A 68 5.54 5.71 -13.60
C VAL A 68 4.12 5.35 -14.04
N GLU A 69 3.11 5.71 -13.27
CA GLU A 69 1.71 5.45 -13.58
C GLU A 69 1.13 6.62 -14.37
N ARG A 70 1.19 6.53 -15.69
CA ARG A 70 0.78 7.61 -16.60
C ARG A 70 -0.67 7.48 -17.07
N ARG A 71 -1.24 6.28 -16.96
CA ARG A 71 -2.60 5.96 -17.38
C ARG A 71 -3.30 5.17 -16.30
N ARG A 72 -4.61 5.18 -16.31
CA ARG A 72 -5.44 4.42 -15.36
C ARG A 72 -5.09 2.92 -15.36
N GLU A 73 -4.75 2.38 -16.51
CA GLU A 73 -4.34 0.98 -16.66
C GLU A 73 -3.09 0.64 -15.86
N ASP A 74 -2.16 1.57 -15.75
CA ASP A 74 -0.91 1.38 -14.99
C ASP A 74 -1.22 1.26 -13.48
N VAL A 75 -2.12 2.09 -12.95
CA VAL A 75 -2.63 1.96 -11.57
C VAL A 75 -3.38 0.64 -11.39
N MET A 76 -4.19 0.24 -12.39
CA MET A 76 -4.90 -1.04 -12.32
C MET A 76 -3.94 -2.24 -12.31
N GLN A 77 -2.78 -2.16 -12.95
CA GLN A 77 -1.73 -3.19 -12.87
C GLN A 77 -1.16 -3.30 -11.46
N THR A 78 -0.86 -2.18 -10.79
CA THR A 78 -0.43 -2.16 -9.39
C THR A 78 -1.47 -2.81 -8.47
N ILE A 79 -2.76 -2.49 -8.68
CA ILE A 79 -3.85 -3.09 -7.92
C ILE A 79 -3.96 -4.60 -8.19
N GLN A 80 -3.84 -5.01 -9.45
CA GLN A 80 -3.88 -6.43 -9.82
C GLN A 80 -2.71 -7.19 -9.21
N TYR A 81 -1.50 -6.61 -9.24
CA TYR A 81 -0.34 -7.19 -8.61
C TYR A 81 -0.55 -7.41 -7.09
N ALA A 82 -1.15 -6.43 -6.39
CA ALA A 82 -1.49 -6.58 -4.97
C ALA A 82 -2.48 -7.74 -4.74
N ILE A 83 -3.41 -7.96 -5.67
CA ILE A 83 -4.36 -9.08 -5.65
C ILE A 83 -3.65 -10.42 -5.83
N ASP A 84 -2.73 -10.49 -6.79
CA ASP A 84 -2.00 -11.72 -7.16
C ASP A 84 -0.97 -12.10 -6.08
N LEU A 85 -0.36 -11.11 -5.43
CA LEU A 85 0.53 -11.30 -4.28
C LEU A 85 -0.21 -11.91 -3.08
N ASP A 86 -1.52 -11.66 -2.97
CA ASP A 86 -2.45 -12.20 -1.97
C ASP A 86 -1.96 -12.06 -0.52
N PRO A 87 -1.61 -10.86 -0.05
CA PRO A 87 -1.33 -10.62 1.37
C PRO A 87 -2.58 -10.83 2.22
N ASP A 88 -2.41 -11.00 3.53
CA ASP A 88 -3.55 -11.06 4.46
C ASP A 88 -4.27 -9.72 4.57
N PHE A 89 -3.53 -8.62 4.48
CA PHE A 89 -4.07 -7.26 4.42
C PHE A 89 -3.27 -6.42 3.43
N VAL A 90 -3.93 -5.42 2.84
CA VAL A 90 -3.29 -4.42 2.00
C VAL A 90 -3.63 -3.01 2.49
N MET A 91 -2.69 -2.10 2.30
CA MET A 91 -2.94 -0.67 2.41
C MET A 91 -2.46 0.00 1.13
N PHE A 92 -3.38 0.67 0.47
CA PHE A 92 -3.08 1.55 -0.65
C PHE A 92 -3.05 2.99 -0.17
N ASN A 93 -2.06 3.74 -0.61
CA ASN A 93 -1.92 5.15 -0.32
C ASN A 93 -1.67 5.91 -1.63
N ILE A 94 -2.17 7.12 -1.72
CA ILE A 94 -1.80 8.03 -2.81
C ILE A 94 -0.40 8.58 -2.51
N LEU A 95 0.46 8.63 -3.52
CA LEU A 95 1.80 9.19 -3.36
C LEU A 95 1.70 10.65 -2.89
N THR A 96 2.17 10.87 -1.68
CA THR A 96 2.21 12.17 -1.02
C THR A 96 3.66 12.48 -0.67
N PRO A 97 4.39 13.19 -1.53
CA PRO A 97 5.78 13.53 -1.26
C PRO A 97 5.92 14.51 -0.10
N PHE A 98 6.95 14.32 0.71
CA PHE A 98 7.27 15.19 1.84
C PHE A 98 8.57 15.95 1.59
N PRO A 99 8.67 17.23 2.04
CA PRO A 99 9.90 18.01 1.96
C PRO A 99 11.10 17.24 2.55
N GLY A 100 12.24 17.35 1.89
CA GLY A 100 13.47 16.64 2.26
C GLY A 100 13.55 15.22 1.68
N THR A 101 12.56 14.78 0.91
CA THR A 101 12.63 13.54 0.14
C THR A 101 12.96 13.84 -1.32
N ARG A 102 13.74 12.97 -1.96
CA ARG A 102 14.10 13.13 -3.37
C ARG A 102 12.87 13.23 -4.30
N ILE A 103 11.82 12.48 -4.03
CA ILE A 103 10.61 12.54 -4.85
C ILE A 103 9.94 13.93 -4.74
N PHE A 104 10.05 14.60 -3.58
CA PHE A 104 9.59 15.96 -3.42
C PHE A 104 10.45 16.94 -4.25
N ASP A 105 11.78 16.78 -4.19
CA ASP A 105 12.70 17.62 -4.98
C ASP A 105 12.44 17.48 -6.48
N GLN A 106 12.21 16.25 -6.96
CA GLN A 106 11.80 15.98 -8.34
C GLN A 106 10.48 16.67 -8.71
N GLY A 107 9.50 16.65 -7.82
CA GLY A 107 8.22 17.32 -8.02
C GLY A 107 8.35 18.85 -8.08
N MET A 108 9.25 19.42 -7.29
CA MET A 108 9.59 20.84 -7.35
C MET A 108 10.28 21.21 -8.66
N GLU A 109 11.25 20.42 -9.10
CA GLU A 109 11.99 20.65 -10.35
C GLU A 109 11.08 20.54 -11.58
N SER A 110 10.12 19.63 -11.57
CA SER A 110 9.15 19.44 -12.65
C SER A 110 7.94 20.39 -12.58
N GLY A 111 7.78 21.15 -11.49
CA GLY A 111 6.62 22.01 -11.26
C GLY A 111 5.33 21.29 -10.86
N VAL A 112 5.40 20.01 -10.54
CA VAL A 112 4.25 19.19 -10.03
C VAL A 112 3.92 19.55 -8.58
N LEU A 113 4.92 19.95 -7.80
CA LEU A 113 4.78 20.31 -6.39
C LEU A 113 5.25 21.75 -6.13
N ASP A 114 4.72 22.34 -5.07
CA ASP A 114 5.12 23.65 -4.56
C ASP A 114 5.46 23.55 -3.06
N ILE A 115 6.50 24.26 -2.64
CA ILE A 115 6.94 24.33 -1.24
C ILE A 115 6.09 25.29 -0.40
N GLU A 116 5.41 26.27 -1.01
CA GLU A 116 4.73 27.33 -0.29
C GLU A 116 3.63 26.83 0.67
N PRO A 117 2.80 25.82 0.33
CA PRO A 117 1.86 25.26 1.29
C PRO A 117 2.53 24.70 2.56
N TRP A 118 3.70 24.08 2.40
CA TRP A 118 4.49 23.58 3.53
C TRP A 118 5.09 24.68 4.37
N LYS A 119 5.62 25.75 3.75
CA LYS A 119 6.14 26.92 4.47
C LYS A 119 5.03 27.62 5.25
N SER A 120 3.87 27.80 4.63
CA SER A 120 2.70 28.39 5.28
C SER A 120 2.25 27.55 6.49
N PHE A 121 2.18 26.23 6.34
CA PHE A 121 1.85 25.32 7.43
C PHE A 121 2.90 25.39 8.56
N MET A 122 4.20 25.41 8.24
CA MET A 122 5.25 25.51 9.27
C MET A 122 5.21 26.84 10.03
N ALA A 123 4.86 27.94 9.33
CA ALA A 123 4.74 29.26 9.95
C ALA A 123 3.50 29.37 10.86
N ASN A 124 2.40 28.74 10.47
CA ASN A 124 1.15 28.75 11.21
C ASN A 124 0.44 27.38 11.04
N PRO A 125 0.74 26.40 11.92
CA PRO A 125 0.15 25.06 11.83
C PRO A 125 -1.38 25.10 11.91
N ASP A 126 -2.04 24.48 10.95
CA ASP A 126 -3.50 24.39 10.83
C ASP A 126 -3.92 22.93 10.69
N GLU A 127 -4.97 22.52 11.43
CA GLU A 127 -5.54 21.17 11.37
C GLU A 127 -6.16 20.85 10.00
N GLY A 128 -6.52 21.86 9.22
CA GLY A 128 -7.03 21.74 7.86
C GLY A 128 -5.97 21.49 6.79
N PHE A 129 -4.67 21.56 7.15
CA PHE A 129 -3.60 21.35 6.17
C PHE A 129 -3.68 19.98 5.52
N LYS A 130 -3.58 19.98 4.20
CA LYS A 130 -3.49 18.76 3.39
C LYS A 130 -2.22 18.82 2.56
N ALA A 131 -1.34 17.85 2.76
CA ALA A 131 -0.15 17.70 1.93
C ALA A 131 -0.55 17.46 0.48
N GLN A 132 0.22 18.04 -0.45
CA GLN A 132 0.02 17.85 -1.87
C GLN A 132 0.29 16.38 -2.25
N VAL A 133 -0.55 15.84 -3.12
CA VAL A 133 -0.33 14.55 -3.75
C VAL A 133 0.36 14.77 -5.11
N TRP A 134 0.91 13.70 -5.70
CA TRP A 134 1.55 13.77 -7.01
C TRP A 134 0.49 13.83 -8.12
N GLU A 135 0.23 15.03 -8.65
CA GLU A 135 -0.84 15.29 -9.64
C GLU A 135 -0.28 15.54 -11.06
N GLU A 136 0.73 14.80 -11.48
CA GLU A 136 1.31 14.94 -12.82
C GLU A 136 0.39 14.40 -13.92
N HIS A 137 -0.18 13.23 -13.71
CA HIS A 137 -0.98 12.51 -14.72
C HIS A 137 -2.44 12.34 -14.31
N PHE A 138 -2.77 12.52 -13.05
CA PHE A 138 -4.10 12.37 -12.47
C PHE A 138 -4.38 13.50 -11.50
N THR A 139 -5.62 13.95 -11.45
CA THR A 139 -6.08 14.84 -10.40
C THR A 139 -6.23 14.11 -9.07
N GLY A 140 -6.18 14.83 -7.95
CA GLY A 140 -6.42 14.22 -6.64
C GLY A 140 -7.81 13.60 -6.50
N ALA A 141 -8.79 14.03 -7.30
CA ALA A 141 -10.12 13.42 -7.34
C ALA A 141 -10.09 12.04 -8.01
N GLU A 142 -9.40 11.93 -9.15
CA GLU A 142 -9.20 10.66 -9.86
C GLU A 142 -8.38 9.67 -9.03
N LEU A 143 -7.33 10.15 -8.35
CA LEU A 143 -6.52 9.33 -7.45
C LEU A 143 -7.36 8.76 -6.30
N ARG A 144 -8.26 9.55 -5.71
CA ARG A 144 -9.20 9.07 -4.68
C ARG A 144 -10.17 8.02 -5.20
N GLU A 145 -10.74 8.23 -6.40
CA GLU A 145 -11.60 7.23 -7.04
C GLU A 145 -10.86 5.90 -7.29
N MET A 146 -9.61 5.99 -7.77
CA MET A 146 -8.76 4.81 -7.98
C MET A 146 -8.38 4.14 -6.67
N LEU A 147 -8.15 4.90 -5.60
CA LEU A 147 -7.91 4.37 -4.26
C LEU A 147 -9.11 3.57 -3.74
N ASP A 148 -10.32 4.12 -3.87
CA ASP A 148 -11.57 3.41 -3.51
C ASP A 148 -11.76 2.14 -4.33
N THR A 149 -11.44 2.20 -5.62
CA THR A 149 -11.47 1.05 -6.53
C THR A 149 -10.47 -0.02 -6.08
N ALA A 150 -9.25 0.39 -5.66
CA ALA A 150 -8.22 -0.52 -5.17
C ALA A 150 -8.70 -1.30 -3.94
N TYR A 151 -9.24 -0.59 -2.95
CA TYR A 151 -9.78 -1.21 -1.75
C TYR A 151 -10.95 -2.14 -2.06
N LYS A 152 -11.91 -1.71 -2.89
CA LYS A 152 -13.05 -2.54 -3.30
C LYS A 152 -12.57 -3.80 -4.02
N ARG A 153 -11.70 -3.68 -5.03
CA ARG A 153 -11.19 -4.83 -5.78
C ARG A 153 -10.41 -5.81 -4.90
N PHE A 154 -9.66 -5.33 -3.92
CA PHE A 154 -8.90 -6.20 -3.05
C PHE A 154 -9.77 -6.90 -2.01
N TYR A 155 -10.59 -6.17 -1.26
CA TYR A 155 -11.31 -6.70 -0.09
C TYR A 155 -12.61 -7.42 -0.44
N TRP A 156 -13.22 -7.14 -1.59
CA TRP A 156 -14.44 -7.83 -2.05
C TRP A 156 -14.18 -9.09 -2.86
N ARG A 157 -12.94 -9.53 -2.98
CA ARG A 157 -12.62 -10.82 -3.62
C ARG A 157 -13.31 -11.97 -2.88
N PRO A 158 -13.98 -12.89 -3.59
CA PRO A 158 -14.60 -14.06 -2.95
C PRO A 158 -13.62 -14.83 -2.06
N LYS A 159 -12.39 -15.03 -2.54
CA LYS A 159 -11.31 -15.69 -1.78
C LYS A 159 -11.02 -14.99 -0.45
N PHE A 160 -10.94 -13.65 -0.44
CA PHE A 160 -10.70 -12.88 0.78
C PHE A 160 -11.89 -12.96 1.74
N VAL A 161 -13.11 -12.81 1.23
CA VAL A 161 -14.35 -12.88 2.03
C VAL A 161 -14.48 -14.24 2.68
N VAL A 162 -14.37 -15.33 1.90
CA VAL A 162 -14.45 -16.70 2.42
C VAL A 162 -13.37 -16.96 3.47
N ARG A 163 -12.11 -16.61 3.19
CA ARG A 163 -11.00 -16.75 4.15
C ARG A 163 -11.27 -16.03 5.47
N ASN A 164 -11.81 -14.82 5.42
CA ASN A 164 -12.13 -14.07 6.63
C ASN A 164 -13.35 -14.61 7.38
N LEU A 165 -14.35 -15.12 6.68
CA LEU A 165 -15.52 -15.76 7.30
C LEU A 165 -15.13 -17.08 8.03
N THR A 166 -14.28 -17.89 7.42
CA THR A 166 -13.81 -19.15 8.02
C THR A 166 -12.89 -18.95 9.23
N GLN A 167 -12.32 -17.76 9.39
CA GLN A 167 -11.45 -17.40 10.52
C GLN A 167 -12.18 -16.70 11.67
N ILE A 168 -13.51 -16.61 11.63
CA ILE A 168 -14.31 -16.04 12.73
C ILE A 168 -14.27 -16.99 13.91
N ARG A 169 -13.75 -16.52 15.04
CA ARG A 169 -13.57 -17.36 16.25
C ARG A 169 -14.67 -17.12 17.31
N ASN A 170 -15.31 -15.97 17.29
CA ASN A 170 -16.33 -15.60 18.26
C ASN A 170 -17.22 -14.46 17.74
N PRO A 171 -18.38 -14.16 18.37
CA PRO A 171 -19.31 -13.10 17.94
C PRO A 171 -18.67 -11.70 17.89
N LEU A 172 -17.75 -11.40 18.80
CA LEU A 172 -17.06 -10.09 18.82
C LEU A 172 -16.15 -9.91 17.59
N ASP A 173 -15.48 -10.98 17.18
CA ASP A 173 -14.66 -10.99 15.96
C ASP A 173 -15.53 -10.79 14.70
N PHE A 174 -16.69 -11.44 14.66
CA PHE A 174 -17.68 -11.21 13.61
C PHE A 174 -18.11 -9.74 13.55
N MET A 175 -18.47 -9.14 14.67
CA MET A 175 -18.91 -7.73 14.73
C MET A 175 -17.81 -6.78 14.27
N ARG A 176 -16.54 -7.02 14.66
CA ARG A 176 -15.40 -6.21 14.23
C ARG A 176 -15.18 -6.29 12.71
N LYS A 177 -15.22 -7.50 12.15
CA LYS A 177 -15.06 -7.73 10.71
C LYS A 177 -16.22 -7.16 9.91
N ALA A 178 -17.46 -7.31 10.39
CA ALA A 178 -18.65 -6.72 9.78
C ALA A 178 -18.58 -5.18 9.76
N LYS A 179 -18.21 -4.56 10.89
CA LYS A 179 -18.04 -3.10 10.97
C LYS A 179 -16.94 -2.59 10.03
N ALA A 180 -15.83 -3.33 9.90
CA ALA A 180 -14.77 -2.99 8.94
C ALA A 180 -15.29 -3.08 7.49
N GLY A 181 -16.04 -4.13 7.15
CA GLY A 181 -16.67 -4.30 5.84
C GLY A 181 -17.64 -3.17 5.50
N VAL A 182 -18.48 -2.75 6.45
CA VAL A 182 -19.42 -1.62 6.25
C VAL A 182 -18.65 -0.33 6.00
N ARG A 183 -17.58 -0.04 6.72
CA ARG A 183 -16.75 1.17 6.49
C ARG A 183 -16.15 1.21 5.09
N LEU A 184 -15.80 0.07 4.51
CA LEU A 184 -15.30 -0.03 3.12
C LEU A 184 -16.42 0.22 2.07
N LEU A 185 -17.70 0.21 2.50
CA LEU A 185 -18.85 0.51 1.63
C LEU A 185 -19.25 1.98 1.69
N THR A 186 -19.07 2.62 2.85
CA THR A 186 -19.62 3.93 3.16
C THR A 186 -18.57 5.05 3.21
N GLY A 187 -17.29 4.71 3.13
CA GLY A 187 -16.16 5.65 3.17
C GLY A 187 -15.61 5.93 1.84
#